data_839ca585035e25b3cc1796e37521035d
#
_entry.id   839ca585035e25b3cc1796e37521035d
#
_cell.length_a   1.000
_cell.length_b   1.000
_cell.length_c   1.000
_cell.angle_alpha   90.00
_cell.angle_beta   90.00
_cell.angle_gamma   90.00
#
_symmetry.space_group_name_H-M   'P 1'
#
loop_
_entity.id
_entity.type
_entity.pdbx_description
1 polymer ?
#
loop_
_entity_poly.entity_id
_entity_poly.type
_entity_poly.pdbx_seq_one_letter_code
_entity_poly.pdbx_strand_id
1 'polypeptide(L)'
;IALIHPPWYSDDLDALGAAYFQNQGIDVLSHGQAKLRDDYGDMTPDQIFDWVTTHTPDNADAAVIGGSGFRATGAIAAIEAPLGRPVLSANQAAFWLALRLSGIADALNGYGQISKKQLDDQ
;
A
#
# COMPACT_ATOMS: atom_id res chain seq x y z
N ILE A 1 6.30 -9.04 2.56
CA ILE A 1 5.39 -8.15 1.85
C ILE A 1 5.78 -8.04 0.38
N ALA A 2 4.80 -7.70 -0.47
CA ALA A 2 5.03 -7.11 -1.78
C ALA A 2 5.04 -5.60 -1.64
N LEU A 3 6.08 -4.93 -2.13
CA LEU A 3 6.22 -3.48 -2.07
C LEU A 3 6.11 -2.91 -3.47
N ILE A 4 5.11 -2.08 -3.70
CA ILE A 4 4.83 -1.46 -4.99
C ILE A 4 5.05 0.04 -4.87
N HIS A 5 5.93 0.59 -5.68
CA HIS A 5 6.20 2.02 -5.76
C HIS A 5 5.56 2.63 -7.00
N PRO A 6 5.33 3.96 -6.99
CA PRO A 6 4.80 4.62 -8.18
C PRO A 6 5.78 4.63 -9.34
N PRO A 7 5.29 4.82 -10.59
CA PRO A 7 6.13 4.79 -11.79
C PRO A 7 7.28 5.79 -11.82
N TRP A 8 7.13 6.92 -11.12
CA TRP A 8 8.13 8.00 -11.11
C TRP A 8 9.27 7.81 -10.09
N TYR A 9 9.24 6.73 -9.30
CA TYR A 9 10.36 6.42 -8.41
C TYR A 9 11.57 5.96 -9.23
N SER A 10 12.77 6.40 -8.82
CA SER A 10 14.02 5.86 -9.34
C SER A 10 14.26 4.46 -8.78
N ASP A 11 15.14 3.69 -9.43
CA ASP A 11 15.57 2.40 -8.91
C ASP A 11 16.23 2.52 -7.54
N ASP A 12 17.00 3.58 -7.32
CA ASP A 12 17.63 3.84 -6.02
C ASP A 12 16.60 4.12 -4.93
N LEU A 13 15.56 4.87 -5.23
CA LEU A 13 14.50 5.17 -4.28
C LEU A 13 13.65 3.93 -3.96
N ASP A 14 13.38 3.11 -4.97
CA ASP A 14 12.70 1.83 -4.78
C ASP A 14 13.51 0.90 -3.87
N ALA A 15 14.80 0.76 -4.13
CA ALA A 15 15.71 -0.06 -3.31
C ALA A 15 15.81 0.47 -1.88
N LEU A 16 15.83 1.78 -1.69
CA LEU A 16 15.85 2.40 -0.37
C LEU A 16 14.59 2.07 0.43
N GLY A 17 13.44 2.10 -0.22
CA GLY A 17 12.17 1.71 0.39
C GLY A 17 12.17 0.25 0.83
N ALA A 18 12.64 -0.65 -0.02
CA ALA A 18 12.75 -2.08 0.32
C ALA A 18 13.71 -2.29 1.52
N ALA A 19 14.86 -1.63 1.52
CA ALA A 19 15.82 -1.72 2.62
C ALA A 19 15.24 -1.21 3.93
N TYR A 20 14.42 -0.16 3.89
CA TYR A 20 13.76 0.36 5.08
C TYR A 20 12.91 -0.71 5.76
N PHE A 21 12.04 -1.39 5.02
CA PHE A 21 11.20 -2.44 5.58
C PHE A 21 12.02 -3.64 6.07
N GLN A 22 13.03 -4.05 5.32
CA GLN A 22 13.94 -5.13 5.72
C GLN A 22 14.66 -4.81 7.04
N ASN A 23 15.10 -3.57 7.21
CA ASN A 23 15.75 -3.12 8.44
C ASN A 23 14.80 -3.07 9.64
N GLN A 24 13.49 -3.03 9.41
CA GLN A 24 12.46 -3.15 10.44
C GLN A 24 12.05 -4.59 10.72
N GLY A 25 12.73 -5.57 10.13
CA GLY A 25 12.42 -6.99 10.34
C GLY A 25 11.26 -7.51 9.50
N ILE A 26 10.90 -6.81 8.43
CA ILE A 26 9.82 -7.20 7.52
C ILE A 26 10.43 -7.74 6.24
N ASP A 27 10.13 -8.99 5.89
CA ASP A 27 10.61 -9.59 4.66
C ASP A 27 9.94 -8.95 3.44
N VAL A 28 10.74 -8.47 2.50
CA VAL A 28 10.28 -7.92 1.24
C VAL A 28 10.48 -8.98 0.16
N LEU A 29 9.41 -9.65 -0.24
CA LEU A 29 9.46 -10.72 -1.23
C LEU A 29 9.60 -10.20 -2.65
N SER A 30 9.04 -9.03 -2.92
CA SER A 30 9.15 -8.35 -4.19
C SER A 30 9.05 -6.85 -3.99
N HIS A 31 9.74 -6.10 -4.82
CA HIS A 31 9.62 -4.64 -4.84
C HIS A 31 9.89 -4.12 -6.25
N GLY A 32 9.35 -2.97 -6.56
CA GLY A 32 9.52 -2.33 -7.85
C GLY A 32 8.51 -1.23 -8.10
N GLN A 33 8.78 -0.44 -9.13
CA GLN A 33 7.86 0.56 -9.61
C GLN A 33 6.75 -0.10 -10.43
N ALA A 34 5.52 0.39 -10.27
CA ALA A 34 4.44 0.04 -11.16
C ALA A 34 4.75 0.56 -12.58
N LYS A 35 4.74 -0.31 -13.58
CA LYS A 35 5.02 0.06 -14.97
C LYS A 35 3.75 0.60 -15.63
N LEU A 36 3.22 1.66 -15.07
CA LEU A 36 2.07 2.40 -15.56
C LEU A 36 2.55 3.72 -16.17
N ARG A 37 1.62 4.48 -16.77
CA ARG A 37 1.96 5.81 -17.31
C ARG A 37 2.50 6.68 -16.19
N ASP A 38 3.60 7.39 -16.49
CA ASP A 38 4.28 8.30 -15.57
C ASP A 38 3.57 9.66 -15.50
N ASP A 39 2.26 9.65 -15.49
CA ASP A 39 1.44 10.85 -15.50
C ASP A 39 0.57 10.88 -14.25
N TYR A 40 0.93 11.77 -13.33
CA TYR A 40 0.27 11.93 -12.03
C TYR A 40 -1.25 12.13 -12.13
N GLY A 41 -1.71 12.77 -13.19
CA GLY A 41 -3.13 13.11 -13.35
C GLY A 41 -3.99 12.00 -13.95
N ASP A 42 -3.38 11.10 -14.70
CA ASP A 42 -4.09 10.14 -15.55
C ASP A 42 -4.18 8.73 -14.99
N MET A 43 -3.48 8.46 -13.89
CA MET A 43 -3.56 7.16 -13.25
C MET A 43 -4.88 6.96 -12.52
N THR A 44 -5.57 5.88 -12.84
CA THR A 44 -6.85 5.54 -12.23
C THR A 44 -6.70 4.46 -11.17
N PRO A 45 -7.64 4.36 -10.20
CA PRO A 45 -7.68 3.24 -9.27
C PRO A 45 -7.72 1.87 -9.96
N ASP A 46 -8.38 1.74 -11.10
CA ASP A 46 -8.45 0.49 -11.85
C ASP A 46 -7.08 0.04 -12.37
N GLN A 47 -6.26 0.96 -12.85
CA GLN A 47 -4.89 0.65 -13.27
C GLN A 47 -4.03 0.17 -12.10
N ILE A 48 -4.17 0.78 -10.95
CA ILE A 48 -3.48 0.37 -9.72
C ILE A 48 -3.97 -1.00 -9.24
N PHE A 49 -5.27 -1.23 -9.28
CA PHE A 49 -5.87 -2.52 -8.98
C PHE A 49 -5.27 -3.64 -9.84
N ASP A 50 -5.26 -3.46 -11.15
CA ASP A 50 -4.74 -4.46 -12.09
C ASP A 50 -3.26 -4.75 -11.83
N TRP A 51 -2.45 -3.71 -11.59
CA TRP A 51 -1.03 -3.88 -11.33
C TRP A 51 -0.78 -4.62 -10.02
N VAL A 52 -1.39 -4.19 -8.93
CA VAL A 52 -1.14 -4.75 -7.60
C VAL A 52 -1.63 -6.20 -7.50
N THR A 53 -2.81 -6.51 -8.03
CA THR A 53 -3.34 -7.88 -8.02
C THR A 53 -2.49 -8.83 -8.84
N THR A 54 -1.91 -8.35 -9.94
CA THR A 54 -1.06 -9.17 -10.84
C THR A 54 0.34 -9.38 -10.26
N HIS A 55 0.88 -8.40 -9.52
CA HIS A 55 2.28 -8.38 -9.09
C HIS A 55 2.48 -8.68 -7.60
N THR A 56 1.45 -9.09 -6.89
CA THR A 56 1.57 -9.53 -5.49
C THR A 56 1.73 -11.05 -5.46
N PRO A 57 2.91 -11.56 -5.02
CA PRO A 57 3.13 -13.01 -4.93
C PRO A 57 2.13 -13.68 -3.98
N ASP A 58 1.76 -14.92 -4.29
CA ASP A 58 0.79 -15.68 -3.49
C ASP A 58 1.25 -15.89 -2.03
N ASN A 59 2.55 -15.92 -1.80
CA ASN A 59 3.14 -16.10 -0.48
C ASN A 59 3.42 -14.79 0.27
N ALA A 60 3.05 -13.64 -0.29
CA ALA A 60 3.15 -12.37 0.42
C ALA A 60 2.00 -12.24 1.45
N ASP A 61 2.32 -11.85 2.68
CA ASP A 61 1.32 -11.65 3.73
C ASP A 61 0.50 -10.36 3.53
N ALA A 62 1.04 -9.40 2.81
CA ALA A 62 0.41 -8.11 2.54
C ALA A 62 1.02 -7.46 1.31
N ALA A 63 0.28 -6.53 0.70
CA ALA A 63 0.82 -5.61 -0.29
C ALA A 63 0.91 -4.20 0.31
N VAL A 64 2.03 -3.53 0.07
CA VAL A 64 2.29 -2.16 0.53
C VAL A 64 2.55 -1.27 -0.69
N ILE A 65 1.77 -0.21 -0.82
CA ILE A 65 1.85 0.73 -1.94
C ILE A 65 2.44 2.03 -1.42
N GLY A 66 3.67 2.32 -1.83
CA GLY A 66 4.39 3.53 -1.44
C GLY A 66 4.03 4.73 -2.31
N GLY A 67 4.46 5.91 -1.86
CA GLY A 67 4.31 7.15 -2.61
C GLY A 67 3.01 7.89 -2.34
N SER A 68 3.11 9.16 -1.92
CA SER A 68 1.94 9.96 -1.54
C SER A 68 1.13 10.47 -2.74
N GLY A 69 1.75 10.60 -3.91
CA GLY A 69 1.08 11.01 -5.14
C GLY A 69 0.44 9.86 -5.91
N PHE A 70 0.63 8.63 -5.48
CA PHE A 70 0.07 7.44 -6.11
C PHE A 70 -1.34 7.21 -5.57
N ARG A 71 -2.35 7.41 -6.39
CA ARG A 71 -3.77 7.48 -5.99
C ARG A 71 -4.36 6.10 -5.68
N ALA A 72 -3.77 5.41 -4.72
CA ALA A 72 -4.08 4.02 -4.40
C ALA A 72 -5.25 3.85 -3.42
N THR A 73 -5.52 4.84 -2.59
CA THR A 73 -6.48 4.71 -1.48
C THR A 73 -7.87 4.26 -1.96
N GLY A 74 -8.33 4.76 -3.10
CA GLY A 74 -9.62 4.39 -3.67
C GLY A 74 -9.68 2.95 -4.21
N ALA A 75 -8.54 2.29 -4.42
CA ALA A 75 -8.47 0.93 -4.94
C ALA A 75 -8.30 -0.13 -3.83
N ILE A 76 -7.95 0.26 -2.61
CA ILE A 76 -7.51 -0.67 -1.56
C ILE A 76 -8.54 -1.75 -1.26
N ALA A 77 -9.79 -1.38 -1.01
CA ALA A 77 -10.83 -2.36 -0.68
C ALA A 77 -11.07 -3.35 -1.83
N ALA A 78 -11.05 -2.85 -3.06
CA ALA A 78 -11.19 -3.67 -4.26
C ALA A 78 -10.02 -4.64 -4.45
N ILE A 79 -8.80 -4.22 -4.10
CA ILE A 79 -7.61 -5.08 -4.17
C ILE A 79 -7.62 -6.14 -3.06
N GLU A 80 -8.00 -5.78 -1.85
CA GLU A 80 -8.06 -6.71 -0.72
C GLU A 80 -9.04 -7.86 -0.97
N ALA A 81 -10.13 -7.62 -1.68
CA ALA A 81 -11.16 -8.63 -1.92
C ALA A 81 -10.62 -9.88 -2.64
N PRO A 82 -9.97 -9.79 -3.81
CA PRO A 82 -9.38 -10.97 -4.46
C PRO A 82 -8.11 -11.49 -3.79
N LEU A 83 -7.30 -10.61 -3.18
CA LEU A 83 -6.06 -11.04 -2.52
C LEU A 83 -6.32 -11.76 -1.20
N GLY A 84 -7.42 -11.45 -0.50
CA GLY A 84 -7.70 -12.00 0.83
C GLY A 84 -6.68 -11.61 1.88
N ARG A 85 -5.93 -10.53 1.67
CA ARG A 85 -4.80 -10.08 2.49
C ARG A 85 -4.81 -8.57 2.63
N PRO A 86 -4.21 -8.03 3.71
CA PRO A 86 -4.12 -6.58 3.89
C PRO A 86 -3.40 -5.88 2.74
N VAL A 87 -3.95 -4.75 2.31
CA VAL A 87 -3.33 -3.84 1.36
C VAL A 87 -3.24 -2.47 2.01
N LEU A 88 -2.04 -1.93 2.06
CA LEU A 88 -1.75 -0.65 2.71
C LEU A 88 -1.20 0.33 1.69
N SER A 89 -1.62 1.58 1.78
CA SER A 89 -0.97 2.68 1.06
C SER A 89 -0.36 3.66 2.05
N ALA A 90 0.65 4.41 1.60
CA ALA A 90 1.33 5.39 2.44
C ALA A 90 0.33 6.41 3.02
N ASN A 91 -0.56 6.96 2.20
CA ASN A 91 -1.54 7.95 2.64
C ASN A 91 -2.57 7.38 3.62
N GLN A 92 -3.09 6.19 3.33
CA GLN A 92 -4.07 5.53 4.18
C GLN A 92 -3.48 5.19 5.55
N ALA A 93 -2.27 4.63 5.58
CA ALA A 93 -1.60 4.27 6.83
C ALA A 93 -1.29 5.50 7.70
N ALA A 94 -0.81 6.57 7.07
CA ALA A 94 -0.55 7.83 7.78
C ALA A 94 -1.84 8.43 8.35
N PHE A 95 -2.91 8.44 7.58
CA PHE A 95 -4.20 8.96 8.03
C PHE A 95 -4.78 8.11 9.16
N TRP A 96 -4.74 6.79 9.03
CA TRP A 96 -5.14 5.87 10.10
C TRP A 96 -4.40 6.15 11.40
N LEU A 97 -3.09 6.25 11.34
CA LEU A 97 -2.28 6.51 12.53
C LEU A 97 -2.62 7.87 13.16
N ALA A 98 -2.80 8.91 12.34
CA ALA A 98 -3.19 10.24 12.82
C ALA A 98 -4.52 10.19 13.56
N LEU A 99 -5.52 9.48 13.05
CA LEU A 99 -6.81 9.30 13.73
C LEU A 99 -6.63 8.62 15.08
N ARG A 100 -5.88 7.52 15.13
CA ARG A 100 -5.68 6.75 16.37
C ARG A 100 -4.93 7.55 17.44
N LEU A 101 -3.88 8.27 17.04
CA LEU A 101 -3.14 9.15 17.96
C LEU A 101 -3.98 10.32 18.46
N SER A 102 -4.98 10.73 17.70
CA SER A 102 -5.94 11.78 18.10
C SER A 102 -7.09 11.24 18.95
N GLY A 103 -7.10 9.95 19.29
CA GLY A 103 -8.15 9.33 20.08
C GLY A 103 -9.44 9.02 19.30
N ILE A 104 -9.40 9.09 17.98
CA ILE A 104 -10.54 8.78 17.12
C ILE A 104 -10.49 7.28 16.79
N ALA A 105 -11.47 6.52 17.27
CA ALA A 105 -11.53 5.08 17.14
C ALA A 105 -12.42 4.59 15.97
N ASP A 106 -13.04 5.52 15.24
CA ASP A 106 -14.01 5.19 14.20
C ASP A 106 -13.38 4.30 13.10
N ALA A 107 -14.11 3.27 12.70
CA ALA A 107 -13.76 2.43 11.57
C ALA A 107 -14.30 3.05 10.28
N LEU A 108 -13.42 3.20 9.29
CA LEU A 108 -13.81 3.70 7.97
C LEU A 108 -14.07 2.52 7.04
N ASN A 109 -15.30 2.38 6.60
CA ASN A 109 -15.67 1.33 5.64
C ASN A 109 -15.17 1.68 4.23
N GLY A 110 -14.69 0.67 3.51
CA GLY A 110 -14.23 0.85 2.13
C GLY A 110 -12.77 1.30 1.98
N TYR A 111 -12.03 1.41 3.09
CA TYR A 111 -10.63 1.86 3.08
C TYR A 111 -9.64 0.82 3.61
N GLY A 112 -9.98 -0.46 3.46
CA GLY A 112 -9.11 -1.57 3.82
C GLY A 112 -9.22 -2.00 5.28
N GLN A 113 -8.61 -3.13 5.58
CA GLN A 113 -8.68 -3.76 6.90
C GLN A 113 -8.05 -2.90 8.00
N ILE A 114 -6.99 -2.15 7.67
CA ILE A 114 -6.29 -1.31 8.65
C ILE A 114 -7.23 -0.29 9.29
N SER A 115 -8.20 0.21 8.53
CA SER A 115 -9.13 1.22 9.03
C SER A 115 -9.96 0.77 10.25
N LYS A 116 -10.08 -0.54 10.44
CA LYS A 116 -10.81 -1.17 11.55
C LYS A 116 -9.93 -1.47 12.76
N LYS A 117 -8.61 -1.36 12.61
CA LYS A 117 -7.65 -1.69 13.68
C LYS A 117 -7.46 -0.52 14.64
N GLN A 118 -7.19 -0.86 15.89
CA GLN A 118 -6.79 0.08 16.94
C GLN A 118 -5.28 -0.03 17.20
N LEU A 119 -4.70 0.94 17.91
CA LEU A 119 -3.27 0.92 18.22
C LEU A 119 -2.87 -0.30 19.07
N ASP A 120 -3.77 -0.78 19.89
CA ASP A 120 -3.53 -1.90 20.82
C ASP A 120 -3.75 -3.28 20.17
N ASP A 121 -4.17 -3.32 18.91
CA ASP A 121 -4.40 -4.56 18.14
C ASP A 121 -3.10 -5.16 17.56
N GLN A 122 -1.98 -4.88 18.18
CA GLN A 122 -0.66 -5.32 17.67
C GLN A 122 -0.29 -6.72 18.12
#